data_59b589d8ddd6be91d6efcd8013516eff
#
_entry.id   59b589d8ddd6be91d6efcd8013516eff
#
_cell.length_a   1.000
_cell.length_b   1.000
_cell.length_c   1.000
_cell.angle_alpha   90.00
_cell.angle_beta   90.00
_cell.angle_gamma   90.00
#
_symmetry.space_group_name_H-M   'P 1'
#
loop_
_entity.id
_entity.type
_entity.pdbx_description
1 polymer ?
#
loop_
_entity_poly.entity_id
_entity_poly.type
_entity_poly.pdbx_seq_one_letter_code
_entity_poly.pdbx_strand_id
1 'polypeptide(L)'
;LLEKTNTISEREKQDQLLDAMDLEREKGITIKSHPVTIFYKAKDGKTYKLNLLDTPGHVDFSYEVSRSLAACEGALLIVDAAQGVEAQTLANMHLAMDLNLAIIPVINKIDLPSANLPNVYRQLEDIVCIPHEEAIHASAKMGIGIDDILEAVVRRIPPPETEKDGLLRALVFDSVYDAYRGVVSYVRVISGSVQRGMKVKLFATDEVYEVKEVGIFTPKMTRTDSLEAGDVGYIIANMKSAADVKIGDTYTDYTRPCPSPLPGFKEIRPMVFSGIYPVDSSDFEALKAAMAKLQINDAAFSFQAESSVALGFGFRCGFLGLLHMEIIQERLRREFNMDIISTYPSVIYEVTKTNGEETNVDNPSLLPEPQEIQEIREPIVKVFIMLPGEYIGDIMQLVLEKRGSVTNTETIDDTRVMLT
;
A
#
# COMPACT_ATOMS: atom_id res chain seq x y z
N LEU A 1 -10.60 15.49 -9.00
CA LEU A 1 -9.38 15.96 -9.67
C LEU A 1 -9.38 15.59 -11.15
N LEU A 2 -9.56 14.31 -11.52
CA LEU A 2 -9.50 13.82 -12.91
C LEU A 2 -10.52 14.48 -13.84
N GLU A 3 -11.74 14.69 -13.36
CA GLU A 3 -12.78 15.40 -14.11
C GLU A 3 -12.41 16.86 -14.37
N LYS A 4 -11.91 17.55 -13.34
CA LYS A 4 -11.57 18.97 -13.41
C LYS A 4 -10.40 19.26 -14.36
N THR A 5 -9.49 18.30 -14.49
CA THR A 5 -8.33 18.39 -15.40
C THR A 5 -8.60 17.81 -16.79
N ASN A 6 -9.85 17.40 -17.07
CA ASN A 6 -10.25 16.74 -18.32
C ASN A 6 -9.39 15.50 -18.65
N THR A 7 -8.88 14.82 -17.66
CA THR A 7 -8.10 13.59 -17.82
C THR A 7 -9.00 12.43 -18.22
N ILE A 8 -10.29 12.52 -17.87
CA ILE A 8 -11.33 11.56 -18.24
C ILE A 8 -12.43 12.25 -19.04
N SER A 9 -12.98 11.54 -20.01
CA SER A 9 -14.12 12.02 -20.81
C SER A 9 -15.44 11.87 -20.05
N GLU A 10 -16.47 12.62 -20.44
CA GLU A 10 -17.83 12.50 -19.87
C GLU A 10 -18.38 11.06 -19.91
N ARG A 11 -17.99 10.25 -20.89
CA ARG A 11 -18.43 8.85 -21.05
C ARG A 11 -17.70 7.88 -20.11
N GLU A 12 -16.53 8.28 -19.61
CA GLU A 12 -15.72 7.47 -18.69
C GLU A 12 -15.98 7.82 -17.23
N LYS A 13 -16.83 8.81 -16.96
CA LYS A 13 -17.22 9.17 -15.60
C LYS A 13 -17.99 8.02 -14.97
N GLN A 14 -17.43 7.48 -13.92
CA GLN A 14 -18.08 6.50 -13.05
C GLN A 14 -17.57 6.67 -11.62
N ASP A 15 -18.35 6.27 -10.66
CA ASP A 15 -17.93 6.25 -9.26
C ASP A 15 -16.78 5.27 -9.10
N GLN A 16 -15.81 5.63 -8.24
CA GLN A 16 -14.64 4.81 -7.94
C GLN A 16 -13.86 4.38 -9.20
N LEU A 17 -13.63 5.31 -10.12
CA LEU A 17 -12.99 5.04 -11.41
C LEU A 17 -11.62 4.37 -11.30
N LEU A 18 -10.85 4.70 -10.26
CA LEU A 18 -9.51 4.15 -10.02
C LEU A 18 -9.55 2.80 -9.31
N ASP A 19 -10.63 2.46 -8.64
CA ASP A 19 -10.82 1.15 -8.01
C ASP A 19 -11.11 0.11 -9.09
N ALA A 20 -10.04 -0.51 -9.60
CA ALA A 20 -10.11 -1.41 -10.75
C ALA A 20 -10.67 -2.79 -10.41
N MET A 21 -10.57 -3.22 -9.14
CA MET A 21 -11.06 -4.51 -8.69
C MET A 21 -12.54 -4.42 -8.26
N ASP A 22 -13.32 -5.46 -8.58
CA ASP A 22 -14.71 -5.54 -8.11
C ASP A 22 -14.78 -5.56 -6.57
N LEU A 23 -13.80 -6.16 -5.92
CA LEU A 23 -13.68 -6.17 -4.45
C LEU A 23 -13.48 -4.79 -3.83
N GLU A 24 -12.72 -3.90 -4.48
CA GLU A 24 -12.55 -2.51 -4.05
C GLU A 24 -13.89 -1.78 -4.04
N ARG A 25 -14.65 -1.92 -5.12
CA ARG A 25 -15.98 -1.29 -5.26
C ARG A 25 -17.00 -1.86 -4.29
N GLU A 26 -16.99 -3.17 -4.07
CA GLU A 26 -17.92 -3.87 -3.16
C GLU A 26 -17.67 -3.48 -1.70
N LYS A 27 -16.39 -3.44 -1.30
CA LYS A 27 -15.99 -3.07 0.08
C LYS A 27 -15.91 -1.57 0.30
N GLY A 28 -15.91 -0.77 -0.77
CA GLY A 28 -15.76 0.68 -0.71
C GLY A 28 -14.40 1.14 -0.20
N ILE A 29 -13.35 0.37 -0.46
CA ILE A 29 -11.97 0.65 -0.05
C ILE A 29 -11.01 0.43 -1.21
N THR A 30 -10.02 1.29 -1.34
CA THR A 30 -8.89 1.07 -2.24
C THR A 30 -7.95 0.02 -1.62
N ILE A 31 -7.59 -0.99 -2.39
CA ILE A 31 -6.69 -2.08 -1.98
C ILE A 31 -5.31 -1.86 -2.57
N LYS A 32 -5.25 -1.47 -3.85
CA LYS A 32 -4.02 -1.28 -4.59
C LYS A 32 -3.87 0.17 -5.05
N SER A 33 -2.64 0.68 -4.99
CA SER A 33 -2.35 2.05 -5.42
C SER A 33 -2.44 2.19 -6.94
N HIS A 34 -3.08 3.28 -7.39
CA HIS A 34 -3.26 3.58 -8.81
C HIS A 34 -2.58 4.91 -9.18
N PRO A 35 -1.52 4.89 -10.01
CA PRO A 35 -0.91 6.10 -10.53
C PRO A 35 -1.73 6.68 -11.69
N VAL A 36 -1.87 8.00 -11.72
CA VAL A 36 -2.49 8.72 -12.84
C VAL A 36 -1.73 10.01 -13.10
N THR A 37 -1.33 10.23 -14.34
CA THR A 37 -0.74 11.49 -14.79
C THR A 37 -1.84 12.43 -15.23
N ILE A 38 -1.86 13.64 -14.69
CA ILE A 38 -2.80 14.70 -15.03
C ILE A 38 -2.04 15.95 -15.49
N PHE A 39 -2.64 16.68 -16.42
CA PHE A 39 -2.10 17.96 -16.89
C PHE A 39 -3.02 19.07 -16.41
N TYR A 40 -2.50 19.95 -15.56
CA TYR A 40 -3.25 21.03 -14.96
C TYR A 40 -2.74 22.40 -15.42
N LYS A 41 -3.62 23.22 -15.99
CA LYS A 41 -3.33 24.59 -16.30
C LYS A 41 -3.64 25.46 -15.09
N ALA A 42 -2.59 25.90 -14.39
CA ALA A 42 -2.71 26.67 -13.16
C ALA A 42 -3.06 28.14 -13.43
N LYS A 43 -3.44 28.84 -12.36
CA LYS A 43 -3.79 30.28 -12.41
C LYS A 43 -2.63 31.17 -12.84
N ASP A 44 -1.39 30.72 -12.73
CA ASP A 44 -0.19 31.40 -13.23
C ASP A 44 -0.03 31.33 -14.76
N GLY A 45 -0.94 30.59 -15.44
CA GLY A 45 -0.96 30.42 -16.89
C GLY A 45 -0.10 29.27 -17.41
N LYS A 46 0.70 28.63 -16.57
CA LYS A 46 1.52 27.47 -16.94
C LYS A 46 0.74 26.17 -16.85
N THR A 47 1.18 25.19 -17.61
CA THR A 47 0.66 23.82 -17.52
C THR A 47 1.64 22.97 -16.72
N TYR A 48 1.16 22.34 -15.68
CA TYR A 48 1.90 21.43 -14.81
C TYR A 48 1.51 20.00 -15.12
N LYS A 49 2.51 19.12 -15.15
CA LYS A 49 2.34 17.67 -15.17
C LYS A 49 2.37 17.20 -13.71
N LEU A 50 1.27 16.68 -13.23
CA LEU A 50 1.12 16.15 -11.88
C LEU A 50 0.91 14.64 -11.97
N ASN A 51 1.59 13.87 -11.13
CA ASN A 51 1.39 12.44 -11.01
C ASN A 51 0.65 12.18 -9.69
N LEU A 52 -0.60 11.79 -9.77
CA LEU A 52 -1.43 11.42 -8.63
C LEU A 52 -1.28 9.93 -8.38
N LEU A 53 -0.97 9.55 -7.16
CA LEU A 53 -1.02 8.16 -6.70
C LEU A 53 -2.19 8.05 -5.71
N ASP A 54 -3.24 7.35 -6.12
CA ASP A 54 -4.34 7.00 -5.23
C ASP A 54 -3.91 5.83 -4.35
N THR A 55 -4.04 5.97 -3.03
CA THR A 55 -3.48 5.03 -2.05
C THR A 55 -4.56 4.47 -1.13
N PRO A 56 -4.41 3.21 -0.67
CA PRO A 56 -5.29 2.67 0.35
C PRO A 56 -5.30 3.51 1.63
N GLY A 57 -6.46 3.57 2.30
CA GLY A 57 -6.56 4.20 3.62
C GLY A 57 -6.37 3.23 4.79
N HIS A 58 -6.67 1.93 4.60
CA HIS A 58 -6.70 0.94 5.65
C HIS A 58 -5.30 0.51 6.11
N VAL A 59 -5.12 0.29 7.42
CA VAL A 59 -3.82 -0.02 8.03
C VAL A 59 -3.20 -1.34 7.55
N ASP A 60 -3.99 -2.33 7.16
CA ASP A 60 -3.49 -3.58 6.58
C ASP A 60 -2.70 -3.34 5.27
N PHE A 61 -2.95 -2.21 4.59
CA PHE A 61 -2.27 -1.83 3.36
C PHE A 61 -1.23 -0.73 3.54
N SER A 62 -0.79 -0.47 4.77
CA SER A 62 0.23 0.55 5.08
C SER A 62 1.51 0.38 4.27
N TYR A 63 1.82 -0.84 3.85
CA TYR A 63 2.95 -1.13 2.99
C TYR A 63 2.75 -0.57 1.56
N GLU A 64 1.56 -0.71 0.97
CA GLU A 64 1.21 -0.10 -0.32
C GLU A 64 1.31 1.42 -0.24
N VAL A 65 0.81 1.99 0.88
CA VAL A 65 0.92 3.43 1.16
C VAL A 65 2.38 3.86 1.23
N SER A 66 3.21 3.17 2.01
CA SER A 66 4.63 3.50 2.18
C SER A 66 5.40 3.51 0.86
N ARG A 67 5.15 2.53 -0.03
CA ARG A 67 5.77 2.47 -1.36
C ARG A 67 5.34 3.62 -2.27
N SER A 68 4.06 3.92 -2.26
CA SER A 68 3.50 5.02 -3.06
C SER A 68 4.04 6.36 -2.60
N LEU A 69 4.07 6.59 -1.28
CA LEU A 69 4.63 7.81 -0.70
C LEU A 69 6.11 8.01 -1.03
N ALA A 70 6.90 6.93 -1.07
CA ALA A 70 8.31 7.01 -1.46
C ALA A 70 8.54 7.44 -2.92
N ALA A 71 7.50 7.38 -3.76
CA ALA A 71 7.52 7.88 -5.13
C ALA A 71 6.99 9.32 -5.27
N CYS A 72 6.68 10.00 -4.14
CA CYS A 72 6.03 11.31 -4.12
C CYS A 72 6.90 12.39 -3.46
N GLU A 73 6.62 13.66 -3.76
CA GLU A 73 7.17 14.84 -3.10
C GLU A 73 6.20 15.43 -2.08
N GLY A 74 4.94 15.05 -2.11
CA GLY A 74 3.92 15.52 -1.18
C GLY A 74 2.72 14.60 -1.10
N ALA A 75 1.89 14.84 -0.09
CA ALA A 75 0.68 14.08 0.17
C ALA A 75 -0.50 15.00 0.46
N LEU A 76 -1.67 14.62 -0.05
CA LEU A 76 -2.94 15.21 0.36
C LEU A 76 -3.48 14.39 1.54
N LEU A 77 -3.53 14.97 2.73
CA LEU A 77 -4.10 14.35 3.91
C LEU A 77 -5.62 14.61 3.93
N ILE A 78 -6.39 13.62 3.51
CA ILE A 78 -7.85 13.75 3.42
C ILE A 78 -8.49 13.41 4.77
N VAL A 79 -9.21 14.36 5.34
CA VAL A 79 -9.96 14.20 6.60
C VAL A 79 -11.45 14.34 6.30
N ASP A 80 -12.26 13.42 6.79
CA ASP A 80 -13.71 13.47 6.67
C ASP A 80 -14.29 14.51 7.65
N ALA A 81 -15.08 15.46 7.14
CA ALA A 81 -15.67 16.52 7.96
C ALA A 81 -16.65 16.02 9.03
N ALA A 82 -17.20 14.82 8.88
CA ALA A 82 -18.14 14.22 9.83
C ALA A 82 -17.45 13.30 10.85
N GLN A 83 -16.42 12.54 10.41
CA GLN A 83 -15.69 11.59 11.25
C GLN A 83 -14.49 12.22 11.96
N GLY A 84 -13.86 13.22 11.32
CA GLY A 84 -12.64 13.87 11.80
C GLY A 84 -11.39 13.03 11.59
N VAL A 85 -10.37 13.28 12.42
CA VAL A 85 -9.08 12.57 12.38
C VAL A 85 -9.24 11.22 13.07
N GLU A 86 -8.95 10.15 12.35
CA GLU A 86 -9.01 8.76 12.82
C GLU A 86 -7.60 8.18 12.97
N ALA A 87 -7.49 7.00 13.61
CA ALA A 87 -6.20 6.33 13.84
C ALA A 87 -5.45 6.05 12.52
N GLN A 88 -6.16 5.65 11.47
CA GLN A 88 -5.58 5.42 10.14
C GLN A 88 -5.08 6.73 9.49
N THR A 89 -5.74 7.86 9.74
CA THR A 89 -5.29 9.17 9.28
C THR A 89 -3.92 9.52 9.87
N LEU A 90 -3.76 9.28 11.18
CA LEU A 90 -2.50 9.50 11.88
C LEU A 90 -1.40 8.54 11.42
N ALA A 91 -1.72 7.26 11.26
CA ALA A 91 -0.76 6.27 10.81
C ALA A 91 -0.19 6.64 9.43
N ASN A 92 -1.04 7.01 8.47
CA ASN A 92 -0.63 7.43 7.13
C ASN A 92 0.12 8.77 7.14
N MET A 93 -0.29 9.71 8.00
CA MET A 93 0.43 10.97 8.20
C MET A 93 1.86 10.74 8.68
N HIS A 94 2.05 9.87 9.69
CA HIS A 94 3.40 9.54 10.18
C HIS A 94 4.28 8.93 9.08
N LEU A 95 3.74 8.05 8.23
CA LEU A 95 4.48 7.52 7.08
C LEU A 95 4.91 8.63 6.12
N ALA A 96 4.06 9.63 5.87
CA ALA A 96 4.40 10.77 5.02
C ALA A 96 5.45 11.67 5.68
N MET A 97 5.37 11.88 7.00
CA MET A 97 6.36 12.66 7.77
C MET A 97 7.73 11.98 7.81
N ASP A 98 7.78 10.67 8.00
CA ASP A 98 9.04 9.89 8.00
C ASP A 98 9.80 10.02 6.67
N LEU A 99 9.08 10.27 5.58
CA LEU A 99 9.63 10.51 4.25
C LEU A 99 9.85 12.01 3.95
N ASN A 100 9.63 12.91 4.92
CA ASN A 100 9.73 14.37 4.77
C ASN A 100 8.86 14.94 3.63
N LEU A 101 7.69 14.37 3.38
CA LEU A 101 6.79 14.86 2.34
C LEU A 101 6.09 16.16 2.75
N ALA A 102 5.83 17.02 1.77
CA ALA A 102 4.96 18.18 1.96
C ALA A 102 3.51 17.71 2.15
N ILE A 103 2.91 17.99 3.32
CA ILE A 103 1.54 17.55 3.64
C ILE A 103 0.57 18.72 3.43
N ILE A 104 -0.48 18.49 2.65
CA ILE A 104 -1.59 19.44 2.45
C ILE A 104 -2.85 18.84 3.06
N PRO A 105 -3.37 19.36 4.17
CA PRO A 105 -4.61 18.89 4.76
C PRO A 105 -5.81 19.32 3.92
N VAL A 106 -6.74 18.40 3.69
CA VAL A 106 -7.99 18.60 2.96
C VAL A 106 -9.16 18.06 3.78
N ILE A 107 -10.07 18.93 4.19
CA ILE A 107 -11.29 18.54 4.89
C ILE A 107 -12.37 18.27 3.84
N ASN A 108 -12.68 17.00 3.61
CA ASN A 108 -13.63 16.58 2.58
C ASN A 108 -15.01 16.30 3.19
N LYS A 109 -16.03 16.22 2.31
CA LYS A 109 -17.43 15.97 2.66
C LYS A 109 -18.08 17.08 3.50
N ILE A 110 -17.67 18.33 3.30
CA ILE A 110 -18.24 19.50 4.00
C ILE A 110 -19.71 19.75 3.67
N ASP A 111 -20.25 19.09 2.64
CA ASP A 111 -21.64 19.10 2.22
C ASP A 111 -22.56 18.23 3.08
N LEU A 112 -22.00 17.36 3.94
CA LEU A 112 -22.82 16.50 4.79
C LEU A 112 -23.46 17.28 5.95
N PRO A 113 -24.72 17.01 6.31
CA PRO A 113 -25.36 17.63 7.47
C PRO A 113 -24.68 17.30 8.81
N SER A 114 -23.95 16.20 8.87
CA SER A 114 -23.16 15.75 10.04
C SER A 114 -21.76 16.37 10.11
N ALA A 115 -21.35 17.20 9.14
CA ALA A 115 -20.05 17.84 9.14
C ALA A 115 -19.87 18.75 10.36
N ASN A 116 -18.77 18.56 11.11
CA ASN A 116 -18.40 19.30 12.30
C ASN A 116 -17.03 19.94 12.17
N LEU A 117 -16.96 21.02 11.38
CA LEU A 117 -15.72 21.73 11.10
C LEU A 117 -14.97 22.22 12.37
N PRO A 118 -15.65 22.81 13.37
CA PRO A 118 -14.95 23.26 14.58
C PRO A 118 -14.21 22.13 15.31
N ASN A 119 -14.78 20.92 15.32
CA ASN A 119 -14.13 19.76 15.93
C ASN A 119 -12.93 19.29 15.08
N VAL A 120 -13.08 19.26 13.76
CA VAL A 120 -11.99 18.87 12.85
C VAL A 120 -10.83 19.87 12.92
N TYR A 121 -11.09 21.17 13.03
CA TYR A 121 -10.05 22.21 13.19
C TYR A 121 -9.22 21.96 14.45
N ARG A 122 -9.89 21.73 15.58
CA ARG A 122 -9.21 21.41 16.84
C ARG A 122 -8.36 20.15 16.72
N GLN A 123 -8.88 19.11 16.08
CA GLN A 123 -8.11 17.88 15.89
C GLN A 123 -6.90 18.05 14.96
N LEU A 124 -7.01 18.88 13.92
CA LEU A 124 -5.88 19.21 13.05
C LEU A 124 -4.78 19.93 13.83
N GLU A 125 -5.13 20.85 14.71
CA GLU A 125 -4.17 21.59 15.54
C GLU A 125 -3.58 20.74 16.67
N ASP A 126 -4.43 20.08 17.45
CA ASP A 126 -4.02 19.39 18.67
C ASP A 126 -3.36 18.03 18.39
N ILE A 127 -3.79 17.33 17.35
CA ILE A 127 -3.36 15.96 17.07
C ILE A 127 -2.39 15.90 15.88
N VAL A 128 -2.73 16.62 14.78
CA VAL A 128 -1.95 16.62 13.55
C VAL A 128 -0.84 17.68 13.57
N CYS A 129 -0.95 18.63 14.48
CA CYS A 129 -0.05 19.78 14.61
C CYS A 129 0.06 20.63 13.35
N ILE A 130 -1.01 20.73 12.57
CA ILE A 130 -1.12 21.58 11.38
C ILE A 130 -2.19 22.65 11.65
N PRO A 131 -1.88 23.96 11.45
CA PRO A 131 -2.85 25.03 11.58
C PRO A 131 -4.08 24.79 10.69
N HIS A 132 -5.27 24.95 11.23
CA HIS A 132 -6.51 24.68 10.48
C HIS A 132 -6.68 25.64 9.27
N GLU A 133 -6.07 26.83 9.29
CA GLU A 133 -6.07 27.79 8.18
C GLU A 133 -5.34 27.26 6.94
N GLU A 134 -4.46 26.26 7.12
CA GLU A 134 -3.79 25.59 6.00
C GLU A 134 -4.66 24.54 5.33
N ALA A 135 -5.75 24.13 5.99
CA ALA A 135 -6.64 23.10 5.47
C ALA A 135 -7.56 23.63 4.36
N ILE A 136 -7.70 22.84 3.33
CA ILE A 136 -8.57 23.17 2.20
C ILE A 136 -9.93 22.49 2.43
N HIS A 137 -10.98 23.28 2.36
CA HIS A 137 -12.36 22.76 2.46
C HIS A 137 -12.83 22.23 1.12
N ALA A 138 -13.30 21.00 1.09
CA ALA A 138 -13.71 20.34 -0.15
C ALA A 138 -14.98 19.51 0.01
N SER A 139 -15.69 19.39 -1.08
CA SER A 139 -16.67 18.32 -1.33
C SER A 139 -16.36 17.72 -2.69
N ALA A 140 -15.77 16.55 -2.69
CA ALA A 140 -15.46 15.83 -3.93
C ALA A 140 -16.73 15.55 -4.73
N LYS A 141 -17.84 15.21 -4.03
CA LYS A 141 -19.15 14.94 -4.62
C LYS A 141 -19.76 16.17 -5.30
N MET A 142 -19.63 17.35 -4.68
CA MET A 142 -20.20 18.60 -5.20
C MET A 142 -19.21 19.38 -6.08
N GLY A 143 -17.96 18.93 -6.21
CA GLY A 143 -16.91 19.63 -6.95
C GLY A 143 -16.40 20.90 -6.26
N ILE A 144 -16.68 21.10 -4.97
CA ILE A 144 -16.27 22.27 -4.19
C ILE A 144 -14.80 22.12 -3.76
N GLY A 145 -14.01 23.19 -3.83
CA GLY A 145 -12.63 23.25 -3.35
C GLY A 145 -11.59 22.51 -4.23
N ILE A 146 -12.00 21.90 -5.34
CA ILE A 146 -11.12 21.11 -6.20
C ILE A 146 -10.03 21.96 -6.86
N ASP A 147 -10.38 23.17 -7.32
CA ASP A 147 -9.39 24.11 -7.88
C ASP A 147 -8.38 24.56 -6.82
N ASP A 148 -8.83 24.76 -5.60
CA ASP A 148 -7.96 25.19 -4.51
C ASP A 148 -6.99 24.09 -4.10
N ILE A 149 -7.41 22.82 -4.16
CA ILE A 149 -6.51 21.67 -3.98
C ILE A 149 -5.43 21.65 -5.07
N LEU A 150 -5.81 21.76 -6.36
CA LEU A 150 -4.86 21.76 -7.46
C LEU A 150 -3.88 22.92 -7.40
N GLU A 151 -4.36 24.13 -7.05
CA GLU A 151 -3.50 25.30 -6.85
C GLU A 151 -2.58 25.16 -5.62
N ALA A 152 -3.04 24.52 -4.55
CA ALA A 152 -2.22 24.23 -3.40
C ALA A 152 -1.11 23.22 -3.72
N VAL A 153 -1.42 22.18 -4.49
CA VAL A 153 -0.42 21.22 -4.98
C VAL A 153 0.68 21.95 -5.75
N VAL A 154 0.32 22.81 -6.71
CA VAL A 154 1.29 23.57 -7.50
C VAL A 154 2.14 24.52 -6.64
N ARG A 155 1.58 25.10 -5.58
CA ARG A 155 2.27 26.09 -4.75
C ARG A 155 3.05 25.52 -3.58
N ARG A 156 2.57 24.43 -2.96
CA ARG A 156 3.10 23.91 -1.68
C ARG A 156 3.96 22.67 -1.85
N ILE A 157 3.71 21.85 -2.90
CA ILE A 157 4.53 20.67 -3.15
C ILE A 157 5.73 21.06 -4.01
N PRO A 158 6.97 20.81 -3.56
CA PRO A 158 8.15 21.11 -4.35
C PRO A 158 8.19 20.25 -5.63
N PRO A 159 8.81 20.75 -6.70
CA PRO A 159 9.08 19.90 -7.86
C PRO A 159 10.06 18.81 -7.48
N PRO A 160 10.08 17.68 -8.25
CA PRO A 160 11.00 16.59 -7.99
C PRO A 160 12.46 17.05 -8.05
N GLU A 161 13.24 16.64 -7.05
CA GLU A 161 14.69 16.80 -7.09
C GLU A 161 15.29 15.82 -8.09
N THR A 162 16.10 16.31 -9.01
CA THR A 162 16.73 15.49 -10.04
C THR A 162 18.26 15.58 -9.93
N GLU A 163 18.93 14.42 -9.96
CA GLU A 163 20.38 14.39 -10.01
C GLU A 163 20.89 14.84 -11.40
N LYS A 164 21.96 15.65 -11.42
CA LYS A 164 22.47 16.30 -12.63
C LYS A 164 23.48 15.47 -13.41
N ASP A 165 23.83 14.26 -12.94
CA ASP A 165 24.82 13.40 -13.58
C ASP A 165 24.30 12.74 -14.88
N GLY A 166 23.00 12.81 -15.13
CA GLY A 166 22.32 12.25 -16.31
C GLY A 166 22.33 10.72 -16.37
N LEU A 167 22.68 10.05 -15.29
CA LEU A 167 22.61 8.59 -15.19
C LEU A 167 21.18 8.16 -14.90
N LEU A 168 20.72 7.11 -15.55
CA LEU A 168 19.38 6.56 -15.29
C LEU A 168 19.33 5.92 -13.90
N ARG A 169 18.40 6.43 -13.07
CA ARG A 169 17.95 5.81 -11.83
C ARG A 169 16.44 5.85 -11.81
N ALA A 170 15.79 4.71 -11.93
CA ALA A 170 14.34 4.61 -11.82
C ALA A 170 13.98 3.58 -10.74
N LEU A 171 13.25 4.05 -9.73
CA LEU A 171 12.77 3.22 -8.61
C LEU A 171 11.56 2.42 -9.04
N VAL A 172 11.58 1.11 -8.85
CA VAL A 172 10.41 0.24 -9.00
C VAL A 172 9.60 0.31 -7.71
N PHE A 173 8.45 0.98 -7.72
CA PHE A 173 7.60 1.09 -6.53
C PHE A 173 6.45 0.09 -6.53
N ASP A 174 6.05 -0.45 -7.71
CA ASP A 174 5.06 -1.52 -7.84
C ASP A 174 5.28 -2.32 -9.12
N SER A 175 4.62 -3.48 -9.24
CA SER A 175 4.61 -4.28 -10.47
C SER A 175 3.31 -5.06 -10.62
N VAL A 176 2.91 -5.30 -11.87
CA VAL A 176 1.73 -6.09 -12.22
C VAL A 176 2.10 -7.08 -13.31
N TYR A 177 1.59 -8.30 -13.21
CA TYR A 177 1.72 -9.27 -14.27
C TYR A 177 0.51 -9.19 -15.21
N ASP A 178 0.80 -8.91 -16.47
CA ASP A 178 -0.16 -8.97 -17.57
C ASP A 178 0.08 -10.23 -18.42
N ALA A 179 -0.97 -11.01 -18.68
CA ALA A 179 -0.86 -12.27 -19.40
C ALA A 179 -0.29 -12.13 -20.82
N TYR A 180 -0.44 -10.96 -21.45
CA TYR A 180 -0.01 -10.67 -22.82
C TYR A 180 1.31 -9.91 -22.88
N ARG A 181 1.58 -9.04 -21.90
CA ARG A 181 2.71 -8.12 -21.88
C ARG A 181 3.85 -8.58 -20.95
N GLY A 182 3.59 -9.57 -20.11
CA GLY A 182 4.51 -10.01 -19.05
C GLY A 182 4.49 -9.06 -17.86
N VAL A 183 5.63 -8.84 -17.22
CA VAL A 183 5.75 -7.95 -16.08
C VAL A 183 5.73 -6.50 -16.53
N VAL A 184 4.82 -5.72 -15.96
CA VAL A 184 4.73 -4.27 -16.09
C VAL A 184 5.25 -3.66 -14.79
N SER A 185 6.43 -3.05 -14.84
CA SER A 185 7.03 -2.38 -13.68
C SER A 185 6.55 -0.94 -13.60
N TYR A 186 6.00 -0.53 -12.46
CA TYR A 186 5.63 0.86 -12.17
C TYR A 186 6.84 1.55 -11.58
N VAL A 187 7.26 2.63 -12.22
CA VAL A 187 8.53 3.27 -11.91
C VAL A 187 8.38 4.77 -11.67
N ARG A 188 9.24 5.26 -10.77
CA ARG A 188 9.55 6.66 -10.60
C ARG A 188 10.95 6.94 -11.13
N VAL A 189 11.09 7.75 -12.18
CA VAL A 189 12.39 8.16 -12.69
C VAL A 189 12.94 9.30 -11.82
N ILE A 190 14.03 9.01 -11.09
CA ILE A 190 14.69 9.99 -10.21
C ILE A 190 15.70 10.81 -11.00
N SER A 191 16.46 10.18 -11.90
CA SER A 191 17.43 10.87 -12.75
C SER A 191 17.57 10.17 -14.10
N GLY A 192 18.10 10.91 -15.08
CA GLY A 192 18.26 10.43 -16.47
C GLY A 192 16.93 10.26 -17.17
N SER A 193 16.91 9.38 -18.16
CA SER A 193 15.72 9.04 -18.95
C SER A 193 15.75 7.59 -19.40
N VAL A 194 14.57 7.02 -19.65
CA VAL A 194 14.41 5.68 -20.21
C VAL A 194 13.50 5.71 -21.42
N GLN A 195 13.89 5.01 -22.48
CA GLN A 195 13.12 4.97 -23.73
C GLN A 195 13.09 3.57 -24.32
N ARG A 196 12.18 3.36 -25.26
CA ARG A 196 12.09 2.08 -25.97
C ARG A 196 13.38 1.72 -26.69
N GLY A 197 13.75 0.41 -26.64
CA GLY A 197 14.97 -0.13 -27.26
C GLY A 197 16.22 0.00 -26.42
N MET A 198 16.16 0.76 -25.33
CA MET A 198 17.28 0.89 -24.38
C MET A 198 17.48 -0.43 -23.64
N LYS A 199 18.75 -0.80 -23.36
CA LYS A 199 19.08 -1.89 -22.47
C LYS A 199 19.19 -1.37 -21.06
N VAL A 200 18.40 -1.91 -20.17
CA VAL A 200 18.40 -1.56 -18.75
C VAL A 200 18.83 -2.75 -17.91
N LYS A 201 19.42 -2.46 -16.76
CA LYS A 201 19.86 -3.43 -15.78
C LYS A 201 19.12 -3.19 -14.47
N LEU A 202 18.71 -4.25 -13.79
CA LEU A 202 18.20 -4.24 -12.43
C LEU A 202 19.34 -4.53 -11.44
N PHE A 203 19.41 -3.78 -10.35
CA PHE A 203 20.50 -3.93 -9.37
C PHE A 203 20.37 -5.22 -8.54
N ALA A 204 19.15 -5.60 -8.13
CA ALA A 204 18.95 -6.75 -7.25
C ALA A 204 19.25 -8.09 -7.91
N THR A 205 18.93 -8.23 -9.21
CA THR A 205 19.11 -9.47 -9.97
C THR A 205 20.34 -9.47 -10.85
N ASP A 206 20.96 -8.31 -11.08
CA ASP A 206 22.06 -8.09 -12.03
C ASP A 206 21.71 -8.42 -13.50
N GLU A 207 20.41 -8.68 -13.76
CA GLU A 207 19.89 -9.07 -15.06
C GLU A 207 19.70 -7.88 -16.00
N VAL A 208 19.88 -8.12 -17.30
CA VAL A 208 19.78 -7.09 -18.35
C VAL A 208 18.59 -7.37 -19.25
N TYR A 209 17.76 -6.36 -19.43
CA TYR A 209 16.55 -6.44 -20.26
C TYR A 209 16.49 -5.32 -21.29
N GLU A 210 15.85 -5.59 -22.43
CA GLU A 210 15.57 -4.56 -23.43
C GLU A 210 14.18 -3.99 -23.21
N VAL A 211 14.10 -2.67 -23.06
CA VAL A 211 12.83 -1.94 -22.91
C VAL A 211 12.00 -2.05 -24.19
N LYS A 212 10.84 -2.68 -24.10
CA LYS A 212 9.91 -2.83 -25.22
C LYS A 212 8.92 -1.67 -25.33
N GLU A 213 8.50 -1.16 -24.17
CA GLU A 213 7.54 -0.08 -24.07
C GLU A 213 7.77 0.72 -22.80
N VAL A 214 7.56 2.02 -22.87
CA VAL A 214 7.44 2.93 -21.73
C VAL A 214 6.17 3.77 -21.90
N GLY A 215 5.60 4.23 -20.80
CA GLY A 215 4.41 5.06 -20.85
C GLY A 215 3.96 5.56 -19.49
N ILE A 216 2.88 6.32 -19.52
CA ILE A 216 2.22 6.93 -18.35
C ILE A 216 0.81 6.39 -18.21
N PHE A 217 0.14 6.72 -17.11
CA PHE A 217 -1.24 6.33 -16.85
C PHE A 217 -2.19 7.54 -16.98
N THR A 218 -3.18 7.49 -17.92
CA THR A 218 -4.14 8.58 -18.17
C THR A 218 -5.60 8.10 -18.32
N PRO A 219 -6.28 7.55 -17.33
CA PRO A 219 -5.91 6.61 -16.28
C PRO A 219 -5.39 5.27 -16.82
N LYS A 220 -5.73 4.95 -18.09
CA LYS A 220 -5.24 3.75 -18.77
C LYS A 220 -3.77 3.92 -19.17
N MET A 221 -3.10 2.80 -19.34
CA MET A 221 -1.73 2.77 -19.84
C MET A 221 -1.65 3.44 -21.21
N THR A 222 -0.91 4.54 -21.29
CA THR A 222 -0.70 5.31 -22.50
C THR A 222 0.78 5.34 -22.82
N ARG A 223 1.13 4.82 -23.99
CA ARG A 223 2.50 4.75 -24.44
C ARG A 223 3.08 6.14 -24.70
N THR A 224 4.34 6.32 -24.31
CA THR A 224 5.15 7.53 -24.60
C THR A 224 6.46 7.13 -25.27
N ASP A 225 7.18 8.10 -25.79
CA ASP A 225 8.50 7.86 -26.40
C ASP A 225 9.57 7.63 -25.34
N SER A 226 9.52 8.39 -24.25
CA SER A 226 10.44 8.30 -23.11
C SER A 226 9.73 8.61 -21.79
N LEU A 227 10.37 8.24 -20.67
CA LEU A 227 10.12 8.77 -19.33
C LEU A 227 11.36 9.53 -18.89
N GLU A 228 11.17 10.76 -18.45
CA GLU A 228 12.22 11.67 -18.03
C GLU A 228 12.31 11.74 -16.49
N ALA A 229 13.40 12.30 -15.98
CA ALA A 229 13.57 12.55 -14.57
C ALA A 229 12.37 13.33 -13.99
N GLY A 230 11.78 12.83 -12.92
CA GLY A 230 10.55 13.35 -12.32
C GLY A 230 9.26 12.63 -12.76
N ASP A 231 9.32 11.81 -13.81
CA ASP A 231 8.13 11.08 -14.28
C ASP A 231 7.80 9.86 -13.42
N VAL A 232 6.51 9.63 -13.27
CA VAL A 232 5.93 8.36 -12.82
C VAL A 232 5.26 7.70 -14.03
N GLY A 233 5.58 6.43 -14.25
CA GLY A 233 5.05 5.69 -15.38
C GLY A 233 5.32 4.20 -15.29
N TYR A 234 5.31 3.53 -16.42
CA TYR A 234 5.58 2.10 -16.49
C TYR A 234 6.67 1.75 -17.50
N ILE A 235 7.35 0.64 -17.22
CA ILE A 235 8.31 0.00 -18.11
C ILE A 235 7.87 -1.44 -18.37
N ILE A 236 7.86 -1.85 -19.64
CA ILE A 236 7.72 -3.24 -20.07
C ILE A 236 9.03 -3.66 -20.72
N ALA A 237 9.71 -4.65 -20.14
CA ALA A 237 11.05 -5.06 -20.56
C ALA A 237 11.17 -6.56 -20.83
N ASN A 238 10.11 -7.18 -21.37
CA ASN A 238 10.07 -8.59 -21.77
C ASN A 238 10.44 -9.60 -20.68
N MET A 239 10.13 -9.25 -19.42
CA MET A 239 10.29 -10.12 -18.28
C MET A 239 9.12 -11.10 -18.20
N LYS A 240 9.43 -12.38 -18.00
CA LYS A 240 8.44 -13.46 -18.02
C LYS A 240 8.02 -13.91 -16.63
N SER A 241 8.83 -13.60 -15.64
CA SER A 241 8.60 -13.96 -14.24
C SER A 241 8.60 -12.72 -13.37
N ALA A 242 7.73 -12.67 -12.39
CA ALA A 242 7.77 -11.61 -11.38
C ALA A 242 9.00 -11.69 -10.48
N ALA A 243 9.61 -12.85 -10.36
CA ALA A 243 10.88 -13.00 -9.67
C ALA A 243 12.00 -12.18 -10.34
N ASP A 244 11.81 -11.80 -11.62
CA ASP A 244 12.76 -10.98 -12.36
C ASP A 244 12.77 -9.51 -11.89
N VAL A 245 11.72 -9.05 -11.19
CA VAL A 245 11.59 -7.68 -10.70
C VAL A 245 11.30 -7.68 -9.20
N LYS A 246 12.21 -7.13 -8.43
CA LYS A 246 11.99 -6.90 -7.00
C LYS A 246 11.46 -5.48 -6.79
N ILE A 247 10.34 -5.34 -6.06
CA ILE A 247 9.84 -4.02 -5.68
C ILE A 247 10.86 -3.35 -4.74
N GLY A 248 11.17 -2.08 -5.01
CA GLY A 248 12.27 -1.36 -4.38
C GLY A 248 13.59 -1.44 -5.13
N ASP A 249 13.67 -2.19 -6.23
CA ASP A 249 14.85 -2.26 -7.07
C ASP A 249 15.02 -1.01 -7.93
N THR A 250 16.20 -0.88 -8.50
CA THR A 250 16.58 0.26 -9.34
C THR A 250 16.90 -0.18 -10.76
N TYR A 251 16.19 0.40 -11.73
CA TYR A 251 16.62 0.35 -13.11
C TYR A 251 17.73 1.34 -13.38
N THR A 252 18.78 0.89 -14.07
CA THR A 252 19.86 1.72 -14.59
C THR A 252 20.17 1.39 -16.03
N ASP A 253 20.87 2.29 -16.74
CA ASP A 253 21.34 2.04 -18.10
C ASP A 253 22.44 0.98 -18.09
N TYR A 254 22.31 -0.06 -18.89
CA TYR A 254 23.33 -1.11 -19.00
C TYR A 254 24.69 -0.58 -19.48
N THR A 255 24.67 0.41 -20.38
CA THR A 255 25.91 0.97 -20.97
C THR A 255 26.59 1.99 -20.07
N ARG A 256 25.82 2.67 -19.22
CA ARG A 256 26.27 3.68 -18.26
C ARG A 256 25.58 3.50 -16.93
N PRO A 257 25.87 2.44 -16.19
CA PRO A 257 25.18 2.16 -14.96
C PRO A 257 25.49 3.22 -13.88
N CYS A 258 24.50 3.52 -13.05
CA CYS A 258 24.72 4.35 -11.87
C CYS A 258 25.55 3.57 -10.82
N PRO A 259 26.30 4.28 -9.97
CA PRO A 259 27.27 3.64 -9.06
C PRO A 259 26.61 2.87 -7.91
N SER A 260 25.39 3.21 -7.53
CA SER A 260 24.65 2.59 -6.43
C SER A 260 23.15 2.57 -6.71
N PRO A 261 22.41 1.57 -6.18
CA PRO A 261 20.96 1.56 -6.26
C PRO A 261 20.36 2.67 -5.40
N LEU A 262 19.12 3.00 -5.69
CA LEU A 262 18.28 3.83 -4.82
C LEU A 262 17.98 3.09 -3.50
N PRO A 263 17.67 3.79 -2.41
CA PRO A 263 17.18 3.16 -1.21
C PRO A 263 15.93 2.33 -1.53
N GLY A 264 16.01 1.03 -1.24
CA GLY A 264 14.88 0.12 -1.42
C GLY A 264 13.90 0.19 -0.25
N PHE A 265 12.87 -0.65 -0.31
CA PHE A 265 11.89 -0.76 0.76
C PHE A 265 12.31 -1.80 1.80
N LYS A 266 11.84 -1.61 3.04
CA LYS A 266 12.01 -2.61 4.11
C LYS A 266 11.28 -3.89 3.72
N GLU A 267 11.85 -5.04 4.06
CA GLU A 267 11.18 -6.32 3.86
C GLU A 267 9.90 -6.39 4.71
N ILE A 268 8.83 -6.85 4.06
CA ILE A 268 7.55 -7.05 4.73
C ILE A 268 7.62 -8.37 5.48
N ARG A 269 7.15 -8.34 6.72
CA ARG A 269 6.95 -9.56 7.51
C ARG A 269 5.46 -9.79 7.69
N PRO A 270 4.94 -10.93 7.25
CA PRO A 270 3.57 -11.31 7.53
C PRO A 270 3.30 -11.32 9.05
N MET A 271 2.10 -10.88 9.43
CA MET A 271 1.66 -10.80 10.83
C MET A 271 0.62 -11.87 11.16
N VAL A 272 -0.11 -12.35 10.13
CA VAL A 272 -1.18 -13.33 10.27
C VAL A 272 -0.88 -14.51 9.36
N PHE A 273 -1.00 -15.72 9.89
CA PHE A 273 -0.76 -16.95 9.13
C PHE A 273 -2.01 -17.82 9.13
N SER A 274 -2.31 -18.42 7.96
CA SER A 274 -3.42 -19.35 7.79
C SER A 274 -3.04 -20.44 6.77
N GLY A 275 -3.45 -21.65 7.01
CA GLY A 275 -3.36 -22.70 5.99
C GLY A 275 -4.48 -22.53 4.97
N ILE A 276 -4.17 -22.63 3.69
CA ILE A 276 -5.13 -22.65 2.58
C ILE A 276 -5.01 -23.97 1.86
N TYR A 277 -6.12 -24.70 1.78
CA TYR A 277 -6.20 -26.03 1.19
C TYR A 277 -7.26 -26.04 0.09
N PRO A 278 -7.05 -26.74 -1.03
CA PRO A 278 -8.09 -26.92 -2.01
C PRO A 278 -9.17 -27.87 -1.45
N VAL A 279 -10.44 -27.66 -1.80
CA VAL A 279 -11.53 -28.55 -1.44
C VAL A 279 -11.34 -29.91 -2.11
N ASP A 280 -10.97 -29.92 -3.39
CA ASP A 280 -10.56 -31.13 -4.11
C ASP A 280 -9.03 -31.22 -4.17
N SER A 281 -8.46 -32.28 -3.69
CA SER A 281 -7.01 -32.49 -3.67
C SER A 281 -6.36 -32.51 -5.07
N SER A 282 -7.13 -32.78 -6.13
CA SER A 282 -6.66 -32.71 -7.52
C SER A 282 -6.32 -31.29 -7.95
N ASP A 283 -6.85 -30.26 -7.28
CA ASP A 283 -6.64 -28.85 -7.59
C ASP A 283 -5.36 -28.25 -6.94
N PHE A 284 -4.56 -29.06 -6.24
CA PHE A 284 -3.35 -28.58 -5.56
C PHE A 284 -2.39 -27.82 -6.49
N GLU A 285 -2.08 -28.35 -7.67
CA GLU A 285 -1.18 -27.68 -8.63
C GLU A 285 -1.82 -26.42 -9.24
N ALA A 286 -3.14 -26.43 -9.47
CA ALA A 286 -3.88 -25.25 -9.91
C ALA A 286 -3.86 -24.14 -8.85
N LEU A 287 -4.07 -24.50 -7.58
CA LEU A 287 -3.99 -23.59 -6.45
C LEU A 287 -2.59 -22.99 -6.31
N LYS A 288 -1.53 -23.81 -6.44
CA LYS A 288 -0.14 -23.34 -6.43
C LYS A 288 0.12 -22.31 -7.52
N ALA A 289 -0.35 -22.58 -8.73
CA ALA A 289 -0.20 -21.64 -9.86
C ALA A 289 -0.98 -20.35 -9.64
N ALA A 290 -2.18 -20.40 -9.05
CA ALA A 290 -2.98 -19.23 -8.68
C ALA A 290 -2.29 -18.39 -7.61
N MET A 291 -1.78 -19.01 -6.54
CA MET A 291 -1.03 -18.32 -5.49
C MET A 291 0.23 -17.66 -5.99
N ALA A 292 0.99 -18.32 -6.88
CA ALA A 292 2.17 -17.73 -7.50
C ALA A 292 1.81 -16.48 -8.32
N LYS A 293 0.71 -16.49 -9.06
CA LYS A 293 0.21 -15.31 -9.78
C LYS A 293 -0.24 -14.19 -8.84
N LEU A 294 -0.90 -14.52 -7.73
CA LEU A 294 -1.28 -13.53 -6.73
C LEU A 294 -0.07 -12.87 -6.08
N GLN A 295 0.95 -13.66 -5.72
CA GLN A 295 2.19 -13.16 -5.12
C GLN A 295 2.93 -12.17 -6.03
N ILE A 296 2.80 -12.32 -7.35
CA ILE A 296 3.33 -11.38 -8.33
C ILE A 296 2.70 -10.00 -8.17
N ASN A 297 1.37 -9.98 -8.02
CA ASN A 297 0.59 -8.76 -7.93
C ASN A 297 0.51 -8.20 -6.50
N ASP A 298 0.95 -8.99 -5.52
CA ASP A 298 0.90 -8.66 -4.09
C ASP A 298 2.15 -9.20 -3.39
N ALA A 299 3.17 -8.38 -3.31
CA ALA A 299 4.45 -8.75 -2.71
C ALA A 299 4.38 -8.95 -1.17
N ALA A 300 3.27 -8.57 -0.54
CA ALA A 300 3.04 -8.79 0.88
C ALA A 300 2.50 -10.20 1.17
N PHE A 301 1.97 -10.87 0.15
CA PHE A 301 1.50 -12.24 0.23
C PHE A 301 2.65 -13.24 0.12
N SER A 302 2.77 -14.14 1.07
CA SER A 302 3.75 -15.23 1.05
C SER A 302 3.07 -16.57 1.24
N PHE A 303 3.60 -17.62 0.64
CA PHE A 303 3.08 -18.98 0.81
C PHE A 303 4.19 -20.03 0.73
N GLN A 304 4.00 -21.11 1.46
CA GLN A 304 4.88 -22.28 1.48
C GLN A 304 4.02 -23.54 1.47
N ALA A 305 4.52 -24.61 0.84
CA ALA A 305 3.81 -25.88 0.85
C ALA A 305 3.68 -26.44 2.28
N GLU A 306 2.49 -26.88 2.61
CA GLU A 306 2.14 -27.47 3.91
C GLU A 306 1.31 -28.72 3.70
N SER A 307 1.35 -29.65 4.65
CA SER A 307 0.46 -30.81 4.66
C SER A 307 -0.25 -30.96 5.99
N SER A 308 -1.53 -31.28 5.93
CA SER A 308 -2.36 -31.57 7.10
C SER A 308 -2.87 -32.98 7.03
N VAL A 309 -2.87 -33.68 8.17
CA VAL A 309 -3.44 -35.04 8.25
C VAL A 309 -4.93 -35.05 7.89
N ALA A 310 -5.64 -33.97 8.24
CA ALA A 310 -7.09 -33.88 8.00
C ALA A 310 -7.47 -33.32 6.63
N LEU A 311 -6.66 -32.38 6.08
CA LEU A 311 -6.99 -31.59 4.88
C LEU A 311 -6.11 -31.95 3.67
N GLY A 312 -5.09 -32.81 3.85
CA GLY A 312 -4.16 -33.18 2.78
C GLY A 312 -3.11 -32.11 2.50
N PHE A 313 -2.72 -31.97 1.23
CA PHE A 313 -1.74 -30.99 0.80
C PHE A 313 -2.37 -29.63 0.59
N GLY A 314 -1.70 -28.59 1.05
CA GLY A 314 -2.10 -27.20 0.95
C GLY A 314 -0.92 -26.26 1.08
N PHE A 315 -1.18 -25.03 1.49
CA PHE A 315 -0.17 -24.00 1.63
C PHE A 315 -0.35 -23.23 2.92
N ARG A 316 0.75 -23.04 3.65
CA ARG A 316 0.85 -22.08 4.74
C ARG A 316 1.05 -20.71 4.13
N CYS A 317 0.10 -19.80 4.36
CA CYS A 317 0.08 -18.47 3.80
C CYS A 317 0.30 -17.41 4.89
N GLY A 318 1.08 -16.39 4.56
CA GLY A 318 1.32 -15.23 5.41
C GLY A 318 0.67 -13.96 4.84
N PHE A 319 0.05 -13.16 5.72
CA PHE A 319 -0.74 -11.97 5.41
C PHE A 319 -0.37 -10.81 6.32
N LEU A 320 -0.64 -9.59 5.88
CA LEU A 320 -0.44 -8.37 6.70
C LEU A 320 -1.45 -8.26 7.84
N GLY A 321 -2.69 -8.65 7.60
CA GLY A 321 -3.78 -8.60 8.55
C GLY A 321 -4.96 -9.47 8.12
N LEU A 322 -6.06 -9.38 8.86
CA LEU A 322 -7.26 -10.19 8.58
C LEU A 322 -7.99 -9.75 7.31
N LEU A 323 -8.06 -8.46 7.05
CA LEU A 323 -8.67 -7.93 5.83
C LEU A 323 -7.86 -8.34 4.59
N HIS A 324 -6.53 -8.26 4.67
CA HIS A 324 -5.65 -8.75 3.60
C HIS A 324 -5.87 -10.23 3.32
N MET A 325 -5.97 -11.06 4.38
CA MET A 325 -6.27 -12.48 4.26
C MET A 325 -7.62 -12.73 3.54
N GLU A 326 -8.67 -12.03 3.94
CA GLU A 326 -10.00 -12.13 3.33
C GLU A 326 -9.97 -11.77 1.84
N ILE A 327 -9.26 -10.70 1.49
CA ILE A 327 -9.13 -10.25 0.10
C ILE A 327 -8.40 -11.29 -0.75
N ILE A 328 -7.30 -11.86 -0.27
CA ILE A 328 -6.57 -12.91 -1.00
C ILE A 328 -7.46 -14.15 -1.20
N GLN A 329 -8.23 -14.56 -0.19
CA GLN A 329 -9.17 -15.67 -0.30
C GLN A 329 -10.27 -15.42 -1.35
N GLU A 330 -10.85 -14.21 -1.34
CA GLU A 330 -11.87 -13.83 -2.32
C GLU A 330 -11.29 -13.75 -3.74
N ARG A 331 -10.06 -13.27 -3.90
CA ARG A 331 -9.37 -13.25 -5.18
C ARG A 331 -9.11 -14.67 -5.71
N LEU A 332 -8.68 -15.61 -4.86
CA LEU A 332 -8.52 -17.03 -5.23
C LEU A 332 -9.84 -17.60 -5.74
N ARG A 333 -10.96 -17.31 -5.08
CA ARG A 333 -12.28 -17.78 -5.51
C ARG A 333 -12.75 -17.13 -6.81
N ARG A 334 -12.65 -15.81 -6.93
CA ARG A 334 -13.25 -15.06 -8.05
C ARG A 334 -12.38 -14.99 -9.30
N GLU A 335 -11.07 -14.72 -9.15
CA GLU A 335 -10.17 -14.57 -10.29
C GLU A 335 -9.67 -15.92 -10.82
N PHE A 336 -9.54 -16.92 -9.93
CA PHE A 336 -8.96 -18.22 -10.29
C PHE A 336 -9.96 -19.37 -10.18
N ASN A 337 -11.20 -19.11 -9.78
CA ASN A 337 -12.27 -20.11 -9.59
C ASN A 337 -11.82 -21.30 -8.72
N MET A 338 -11.11 -20.98 -7.61
CA MET A 338 -10.60 -21.97 -6.68
C MET A 338 -11.52 -22.12 -5.48
N ASP A 339 -12.03 -23.31 -5.24
CA ASP A 339 -12.72 -23.65 -4.00
C ASP A 339 -11.70 -24.03 -2.92
N ILE A 340 -11.64 -23.22 -1.86
CA ILE A 340 -10.61 -23.33 -0.82
C ILE A 340 -11.20 -23.44 0.57
N ILE A 341 -10.48 -24.17 1.43
CA ILE A 341 -10.67 -24.24 2.88
C ILE A 341 -9.53 -23.44 3.51
N SER A 342 -9.87 -22.48 4.37
CA SER A 342 -8.88 -21.77 5.18
C SER A 342 -8.93 -22.22 6.63
N THR A 343 -7.77 -22.38 7.26
CA THR A 343 -7.68 -22.67 8.69
C THR A 343 -7.81 -21.37 9.50
N TYR A 344 -8.05 -21.51 10.80
CA TYR A 344 -8.06 -20.35 11.69
C TYR A 344 -6.69 -19.65 11.68
N PRO A 345 -6.65 -18.31 11.67
CA PRO A 345 -5.40 -17.57 11.68
C PRO A 345 -4.57 -17.86 12.93
N SER A 346 -3.26 -17.94 12.77
CA SER A 346 -2.31 -18.16 13.86
C SER A 346 -1.13 -17.20 13.76
N VAL A 347 -0.34 -17.13 14.82
CA VAL A 347 0.92 -16.37 14.90
C VAL A 347 2.10 -17.32 14.98
N ILE A 348 3.32 -16.80 14.80
CA ILE A 348 4.54 -17.56 15.03
C ILE A 348 4.86 -17.52 16.53
N TYR A 349 5.12 -18.69 17.11
CA TYR A 349 5.61 -18.82 18.48
C TYR A 349 7.11 -19.05 18.48
N GLU A 350 7.84 -18.40 19.38
CA GLU A 350 9.24 -18.72 19.64
C GLU A 350 9.30 -19.76 20.79
N VAL A 351 9.88 -20.91 20.50
CA VAL A 351 10.02 -21.99 21.49
C VAL A 351 11.48 -22.18 21.83
N THR A 352 11.83 -22.03 23.11
CA THR A 352 13.14 -22.37 23.63
C THR A 352 13.08 -23.78 24.18
N LYS A 353 13.91 -24.68 23.65
CA LYS A 353 14.02 -26.06 24.11
C LYS A 353 14.91 -26.15 25.36
N THR A 354 14.79 -27.24 26.12
CA THR A 354 15.61 -27.50 27.32
C THR A 354 17.11 -27.62 27.02
N ASN A 355 17.49 -27.85 25.78
CA ASN A 355 18.90 -27.85 25.33
C ASN A 355 19.41 -26.46 24.96
N GLY A 356 18.58 -25.40 25.09
CA GLY A 356 18.91 -24.01 24.75
C GLY A 356 18.74 -23.68 23.25
N GLU A 357 18.21 -24.57 22.43
CA GLU A 357 17.88 -24.30 21.03
C GLU A 357 16.61 -23.45 20.94
N GLU A 358 16.66 -22.34 20.18
CA GLU A 358 15.49 -21.51 19.88
C GLU A 358 14.93 -21.89 18.50
N THR A 359 13.63 -22.16 18.43
CA THR A 359 12.93 -22.58 17.20
C THR A 359 11.66 -21.78 17.04
N ASN A 360 11.42 -21.26 15.82
CA ASN A 360 10.17 -20.63 15.46
C ASN A 360 9.15 -21.67 15.05
N VAL A 361 7.98 -21.67 15.70
CA VAL A 361 6.89 -22.59 15.45
C VAL A 361 5.69 -21.80 14.92
N ASP A 362 5.41 -21.97 13.66
CA ASP A 362 4.27 -21.38 12.94
C ASP A 362 3.13 -22.40 12.71
N ASN A 363 3.43 -23.69 12.87
CA ASN A 363 2.49 -24.78 12.71
C ASN A 363 2.45 -25.63 14.00
N PRO A 364 1.27 -25.90 14.59
CA PRO A 364 1.14 -26.72 15.78
C PRO A 364 1.77 -28.12 15.67
N SER A 365 1.85 -28.68 14.45
CA SER A 365 2.50 -29.97 14.20
C SER A 365 4.02 -29.97 14.37
N LEU A 366 4.63 -28.78 14.37
CA LEU A 366 6.07 -28.58 14.58
C LEU A 366 6.42 -28.29 16.05
N LEU A 367 5.42 -28.22 16.92
CA LEU A 367 5.65 -27.99 18.34
C LEU A 367 6.44 -29.19 18.93
N PRO A 368 7.60 -28.94 19.61
CA PRO A 368 8.34 -29.99 20.27
C PRO A 368 7.52 -30.68 21.36
N GLU A 369 7.93 -31.90 21.76
CA GLU A 369 7.29 -32.60 22.88
C GLU A 369 7.34 -31.74 24.16
N PRO A 370 6.28 -31.74 24.99
CA PRO A 370 6.20 -30.90 26.20
C PRO A 370 7.40 -30.98 27.12
N GLN A 371 8.08 -32.15 27.15
CA GLN A 371 9.27 -32.37 27.98
C GLN A 371 10.53 -31.69 27.45
N GLU A 372 10.55 -31.35 26.17
CA GLU A 372 11.65 -30.67 25.51
C GLU A 372 11.49 -29.14 25.54
N ILE A 373 10.35 -28.63 25.96
CA ILE A 373 10.03 -27.20 25.98
C ILE A 373 10.44 -26.60 27.32
N GLN A 374 11.32 -25.59 27.27
CA GLN A 374 11.67 -24.77 28.42
C GLN A 374 10.76 -23.55 28.52
N GLU A 375 10.52 -22.87 27.42
CA GLU A 375 9.72 -21.65 27.35
C GLU A 375 9.03 -21.52 25.98
N ILE A 376 7.81 -20.98 25.98
CA ILE A 376 7.09 -20.60 24.75
C ILE A 376 6.82 -19.10 24.85
N ARG A 377 7.23 -18.35 23.83
CA ARG A 377 6.96 -16.93 23.71
C ARG A 377 5.99 -16.70 22.54
N GLU A 378 4.96 -15.89 22.78
CA GLU A 378 4.08 -15.42 21.73
C GLU A 378 4.40 -13.95 21.40
N PRO A 379 4.26 -13.53 20.12
CA PRO A 379 4.46 -12.15 19.75
C PRO A 379 3.35 -11.29 20.39
N ILE A 380 3.74 -10.20 21.00
CA ILE A 380 2.82 -9.16 21.46
C ILE A 380 3.04 -7.89 20.66
N VAL A 381 2.00 -7.10 20.53
CA VAL A 381 2.02 -5.83 19.80
C VAL A 381 1.65 -4.70 20.76
N LYS A 382 2.25 -3.54 20.53
CA LYS A 382 1.81 -2.30 21.15
C LYS A 382 0.67 -1.73 20.30
N VAL A 383 -0.51 -1.61 20.90
CA VAL A 383 -1.72 -1.15 20.23
C VAL A 383 -2.08 0.23 20.76
N PHE A 384 -2.38 1.15 19.86
CA PHE A 384 -2.92 2.47 20.17
C PHE A 384 -4.39 2.49 19.76
N ILE A 385 -5.29 2.65 20.74
CA ILE A 385 -6.73 2.66 20.49
C ILE A 385 -7.25 4.05 20.82
N MET A 386 -7.66 4.78 19.82
CA MET A 386 -8.32 6.08 19.96
C MET A 386 -9.84 5.85 19.99
N LEU A 387 -10.49 6.30 21.04
CA LEU A 387 -11.92 6.06 21.25
C LEU A 387 -12.58 7.22 22.01
N PRO A 388 -13.92 7.38 21.87
CA PRO A 388 -14.69 8.25 22.74
C PRO A 388 -14.62 7.78 24.19
N GLY A 389 -14.57 8.75 25.13
CA GLY A 389 -14.42 8.43 26.57
C GLY A 389 -15.46 7.49 27.16
N GLU A 390 -16.68 7.49 26.60
CA GLU A 390 -17.78 6.60 27.02
C GLU A 390 -17.50 5.10 26.79
N TYR A 391 -16.61 4.73 25.85
CA TYR A 391 -16.31 3.34 25.51
C TYR A 391 -15.05 2.80 26.20
N ILE A 392 -14.39 3.58 27.09
CA ILE A 392 -13.16 3.14 27.78
C ILE A 392 -13.40 1.82 28.52
N GLY A 393 -14.52 1.71 29.25
CA GLY A 393 -14.85 0.52 30.02
C GLY A 393 -14.96 -0.75 29.19
N ASP A 394 -15.68 -0.65 28.07
CA ASP A 394 -15.91 -1.77 27.16
C ASP A 394 -14.60 -2.22 26.48
N ILE A 395 -13.76 -1.26 26.07
CA ILE A 395 -12.47 -1.57 25.47
C ILE A 395 -11.50 -2.15 26.49
N MET A 396 -11.47 -1.65 27.72
CA MET A 396 -10.65 -2.24 28.79
C MET A 396 -11.05 -3.68 29.07
N GLN A 397 -12.35 -3.97 29.09
CA GLN A 397 -12.84 -5.34 29.24
C GLN A 397 -12.39 -6.22 28.07
N LEU A 398 -12.53 -5.75 26.83
CA LEU A 398 -12.08 -6.46 25.64
C LEU A 398 -10.58 -6.76 25.68
N VAL A 399 -9.76 -5.78 26.09
CA VAL A 399 -8.31 -5.94 26.21
C VAL A 399 -7.99 -7.07 27.20
N LEU A 400 -8.64 -7.10 28.37
CA LEU A 400 -8.44 -8.15 29.38
C LEU A 400 -8.90 -9.53 28.86
N GLU A 401 -10.05 -9.61 28.17
CA GLU A 401 -10.53 -10.86 27.56
C GLU A 401 -9.57 -11.40 26.51
N LYS A 402 -8.84 -10.51 25.81
CA LYS A 402 -7.81 -10.88 24.83
C LYS A 402 -6.40 -11.01 25.41
N ARG A 403 -6.28 -11.10 26.74
CA ARG A 403 -5.00 -11.24 27.49
C ARG A 403 -4.05 -10.05 27.32
N GLY A 404 -4.59 -8.89 26.94
CA GLY A 404 -3.83 -7.64 26.85
C GLY A 404 -3.76 -6.91 28.20
N SER A 405 -2.94 -5.86 28.23
CA SER A 405 -2.86 -4.94 29.37
C SER A 405 -2.82 -3.49 28.88
N VAL A 406 -3.56 -2.61 29.52
CA VAL A 406 -3.50 -1.17 29.26
C VAL A 406 -2.34 -0.59 30.05
N THR A 407 -1.35 -0.03 29.36
CA THR A 407 -0.15 0.55 29.95
C THR A 407 -0.25 2.06 30.16
N ASN A 408 -1.02 2.74 29.30
CA ASN A 408 -1.21 4.18 29.36
C ASN A 408 -2.61 4.57 28.88
N THR A 409 -3.12 5.69 29.44
CA THR A 409 -4.38 6.31 29.02
C THR A 409 -4.15 7.82 28.91
N GLU A 410 -4.26 8.36 27.72
CA GLU A 410 -4.06 9.77 27.42
C GLU A 410 -5.36 10.40 26.91
N THR A 411 -5.75 11.53 27.45
CA THR A 411 -6.84 12.34 26.92
C THR A 411 -6.31 13.15 25.72
N ILE A 412 -6.89 12.93 24.55
CA ILE A 412 -6.48 13.61 23.32
C ILE A 412 -7.23 14.94 23.18
N ASP A 413 -8.55 14.89 23.39
CA ASP A 413 -9.43 16.05 23.37
C ASP A 413 -10.59 15.86 24.37
N ASP A 414 -11.56 16.81 24.41
CA ASP A 414 -12.70 16.75 25.33
C ASP A 414 -13.60 15.54 25.14
N THR A 415 -13.46 14.81 24.04
CA THR A 415 -14.34 13.69 23.64
C THR A 415 -13.61 12.37 23.47
N ARG A 416 -12.29 12.38 23.25
CA ARG A 416 -11.49 11.20 22.88
C ARG A 416 -10.34 10.94 23.82
N VAL A 417 -10.07 9.66 23.98
CA VAL A 417 -8.99 9.11 24.80
C VAL A 417 -8.18 8.14 23.95
N MET A 418 -6.89 8.09 24.15
CA MET A 418 -6.00 7.09 23.59
C MET A 418 -5.59 6.10 24.68
N LEU A 419 -5.84 4.83 24.44
CA LEU A 419 -5.35 3.72 25.24
C LEU A 419 -4.14 3.09 24.54
N THR A 420 -3.11 2.78 25.32
CA THR A 420 -1.93 2.06 24.81
C THR A 420 -1.80 0.75 25.53
#